data_ba25647a7ccdd2b69bea1cedc0d4c81f
#
_entry.id   ba25647a7ccdd2b69bea1cedc0d4c81f
#
_cell.length_a   1.000
_cell.length_b   1.000
_cell.length_c   1.000
_cell.angle_alpha   90.00
_cell.angle_beta   90.00
_cell.angle_gamma   90.00
#
_symmetry.space_group_name_H-M   'P 1'
#
loop_
_entity.id
_entity.type
_entity.pdbx_description
1 polymer ?
#
loop_
_entity_poly.entity_id
_entity_poly.type
_entity_poly.pdbx_seq_one_letter_code
_entity_poly.pdbx_strand_id
1 'polypeptide(L)'
;GPRFGWFWTTVIMVQVAITVAFMPLAAGGIFESNRFQDRARGIGADRFLTAGVALDREDHALDSAAFAARARLSISALEQRLAAEPGVEGIAFSDRLPVEDQFKYRISVDTLAGARTTGVRTSTLVHVSSGFFGAYGTSIVVGRNFVPLDFETGRVMIVNQFFAHHVFGDRNPVGQRIRIGEGEVNLGTGDE
;
A
#
# COMPACT_ATOMS: atom_id res chain seq x y z
N GLY A 1 2.49 -63.13 -18.08
CA GLY A 1 2.60 -62.50 -16.85
C GLY A 1 1.75 -61.27 -16.62
N PRO A 2 0.93 -61.26 -15.58
CA PRO A 2 0.00 -60.12 -15.28
C PRO A 2 0.63 -59.00 -14.45
N ARG A 3 1.93 -59.00 -14.25
CA ARG A 3 2.61 -58.01 -13.34
C ARG A 3 2.94 -56.65 -13.97
N PHE A 4 2.95 -56.59 -15.28
CA PHE A 4 3.33 -55.36 -16.00
C PHE A 4 2.21 -54.30 -16.03
N GLY A 5 0.94 -54.70 -16.02
CA GLY A 5 -0.20 -53.79 -15.99
C GLY A 5 -0.36 -53.03 -14.70
N TRP A 6 -0.09 -53.68 -13.53
CA TRP A 6 -0.24 -53.06 -12.23
C TRP A 6 0.77 -51.90 -12.02
N PHE A 7 2.01 -52.10 -12.44
CA PHE A 7 3.03 -51.03 -12.37
C PHE A 7 2.60 -49.78 -13.13
N TRP A 8 2.14 -49.93 -14.36
CA TRP A 8 1.67 -48.81 -15.18
C TRP A 8 0.42 -48.11 -14.58
N THR A 9 -0.48 -48.88 -14.05
CA THR A 9 -1.67 -48.30 -13.35
C THR A 9 -1.24 -47.48 -12.14
N THR A 10 -0.29 -47.97 -11.34
CA THR A 10 0.23 -47.21 -10.18
C THR A 10 0.91 -45.91 -10.62
N VAL A 11 1.73 -45.92 -11.68
CA VAL A 11 2.38 -44.73 -12.20
C VAL A 11 1.36 -43.69 -12.66
N ILE A 12 0.32 -44.12 -13.39
CA ILE A 12 -0.75 -43.22 -13.84
C ILE A 12 -1.51 -42.62 -12.65
N MET A 13 -1.85 -43.44 -11.65
CA MET A 13 -2.55 -42.94 -10.45
C MET A 13 -1.71 -41.92 -9.67
N VAL A 14 -0.41 -42.15 -9.52
CA VAL A 14 0.50 -41.19 -8.88
C VAL A 14 0.59 -39.91 -9.69
N GLN A 15 0.71 -39.99 -10.99
CA GLN A 15 0.76 -38.82 -11.88
C GLN A 15 -0.53 -37.99 -11.80
N VAL A 16 -1.69 -38.64 -11.83
CA VAL A 16 -2.98 -37.96 -11.69
C VAL A 16 -3.11 -37.31 -10.31
N ALA A 17 -2.72 -38.03 -9.24
CA ALA A 17 -2.75 -37.48 -7.89
C ALA A 17 -1.88 -36.24 -7.76
N ILE A 18 -0.67 -36.24 -8.32
CA ILE A 18 0.23 -35.08 -8.33
C ILE A 18 -0.41 -33.94 -9.10
N THR A 19 -0.95 -34.20 -10.29
CA THR A 19 -1.58 -33.15 -11.12
C THR A 19 -2.76 -32.50 -10.37
N VAL A 20 -3.62 -33.29 -9.75
CA VAL A 20 -4.77 -32.79 -8.99
C VAL A 20 -4.31 -32.02 -7.74
N ALA A 21 -3.26 -32.46 -7.06
CA ALA A 21 -2.71 -31.76 -5.90
C ALA A 21 -2.10 -30.39 -6.25
N PHE A 22 -1.48 -30.26 -7.43
CA PHE A 22 -0.90 -28.99 -7.90
C PHE A 22 -1.89 -28.04 -8.58
N MET A 23 -3.05 -28.53 -8.97
CA MET A 23 -4.08 -27.71 -9.66
C MET A 23 -4.54 -26.48 -8.82
N PRO A 24 -4.79 -26.58 -7.51
CA PRO A 24 -5.16 -25.41 -6.70
C PRO A 24 -4.04 -24.38 -6.61
N LEU A 25 -2.77 -24.82 -6.59
CA LEU A 25 -1.61 -23.93 -6.57
C LEU A 25 -1.50 -23.11 -7.86
N ALA A 26 -1.66 -23.75 -9.01
CA ALA A 26 -1.66 -23.09 -10.32
C ALA A 26 -2.86 -22.12 -10.47
N ALA A 27 -4.04 -22.54 -10.02
CA ALA A 27 -5.24 -21.70 -10.03
C ALA A 27 -5.07 -20.46 -9.13
N GLY A 28 -4.48 -20.61 -7.93
CA GLY A 28 -4.19 -19.51 -7.02
C GLY A 28 -3.32 -18.42 -7.66
N GLY A 29 -2.26 -18.80 -8.36
CA GLY A 29 -1.39 -17.86 -9.06
C GLY A 29 -2.11 -17.08 -10.18
N ILE A 30 -3.04 -17.70 -10.89
CA ILE A 30 -3.84 -17.03 -11.93
C ILE A 30 -4.83 -16.04 -11.28
N PHE A 31 -5.46 -16.41 -10.18
CA PHE A 31 -6.38 -15.51 -9.46
C PHE A 31 -5.65 -14.27 -8.91
N GLU A 32 -4.46 -14.43 -8.38
CA GLU A 32 -3.65 -13.33 -7.86
C GLU A 32 -3.21 -12.38 -8.99
N SER A 33 -2.74 -12.92 -10.10
CA SER A 33 -2.36 -12.13 -11.29
C SER A 33 -3.54 -11.31 -11.84
N ASN A 34 -4.73 -11.87 -11.90
CA ASN A 34 -5.93 -11.16 -12.36
C ASN A 34 -6.34 -10.04 -11.40
N ARG A 35 -6.20 -10.23 -10.09
CA ARG A 35 -6.46 -9.18 -9.10
C ARG A 35 -5.52 -7.98 -9.24
N PHE A 36 -4.26 -8.19 -9.57
CA PHE A 36 -3.32 -7.11 -9.86
C PHE A 36 -3.73 -6.32 -11.11
N GLN A 37 -4.11 -7.01 -12.18
CA GLN A 37 -4.57 -6.36 -13.41
C GLN A 37 -5.86 -5.55 -13.21
N ASP A 38 -6.81 -6.05 -12.43
CA ASP A 38 -8.07 -5.33 -12.16
C ASP A 38 -7.85 -4.09 -11.30
N ARG A 39 -6.94 -4.14 -10.33
CA ARG A 39 -6.55 -2.95 -9.55
C ARG A 39 -5.84 -1.89 -10.41
N ALA A 40 -4.97 -2.31 -11.33
CA ALA A 40 -4.28 -1.40 -12.25
C ALA A 40 -5.25 -0.74 -13.25
N ARG A 41 -6.27 -1.44 -13.72
CA ARG A 41 -7.29 -0.89 -14.64
C ARG A 41 -8.11 0.23 -14.03
N GLY A 42 -8.34 0.21 -12.71
CA GLY A 42 -9.09 1.27 -12.00
C GLY A 42 -8.35 2.60 -11.91
N ILE A 43 -7.05 2.63 -12.18
CA ILE A 43 -6.19 3.81 -12.04
C ILE A 43 -5.82 4.43 -13.39
N GLY A 44 -6.21 3.81 -14.53
CA GLY A 44 -5.77 4.28 -15.85
C GLY A 44 -4.24 4.21 -16.00
N ALA A 45 -3.66 3.05 -15.66
CA ALA A 45 -2.21 2.86 -15.55
C ALA A 45 -1.40 3.20 -16.81
N ASP A 46 -2.03 3.25 -17.97
CA ASP A 46 -1.49 3.68 -19.26
C ASP A 46 -1.08 5.16 -19.31
N ARG A 47 -1.58 5.98 -18.39
CA ARG A 47 -1.27 7.42 -18.29
C ARG A 47 -0.15 7.73 -17.30
N PHE A 48 0.32 6.76 -16.55
CA PHE A 48 1.33 6.96 -15.51
C PHE A 48 2.67 6.35 -15.92
N LEU A 49 3.73 7.14 -15.74
CA LEU A 49 5.09 6.65 -15.74
C LEU A 49 5.55 6.57 -14.29
N THR A 50 6.00 5.40 -13.86
CA THR A 50 6.49 5.17 -12.50
C THR A 50 7.97 4.84 -12.50
N ALA A 51 8.70 5.38 -11.54
CA ALA A 51 10.11 5.11 -11.36
C ALA A 51 10.44 5.01 -9.86
N GLY A 52 11.29 4.06 -9.50
CA GLY A 52 11.83 3.96 -8.15
C GLY A 52 12.95 4.98 -7.95
N VAL A 53 12.86 5.77 -6.88
CA VAL A 53 13.92 6.70 -6.47
C VAL A 53 14.59 6.14 -5.23
N ALA A 54 15.86 5.72 -5.37
CA ALA A 54 16.70 5.34 -4.25
C ALA A 54 17.60 6.51 -3.88
N LEU A 55 17.55 6.93 -2.61
CA LEU A 55 18.48 7.91 -2.08
C LEU A 55 19.65 7.15 -1.47
N ASP A 56 20.83 7.36 -2.04
CA ASP A 56 22.05 6.71 -1.55
C ASP A 56 22.44 7.28 -0.19
N ARG A 57 22.71 6.37 0.74
CA ARG A 57 23.18 6.68 2.08
C ARG A 57 24.70 6.49 2.13
N GLU A 58 25.43 7.18 1.24
CA GLU A 58 26.88 7.08 1.14
C GLU A 58 27.61 7.47 2.43
N ASP A 59 27.02 8.35 3.23
CA ASP A 59 27.57 8.79 4.51
C ASP A 59 26.87 8.09 5.68
N HIS A 60 27.43 6.99 6.14
CA HIS A 60 27.02 6.35 7.40
C HIS A 60 27.18 7.26 8.64
N ALA A 61 27.84 8.42 8.47
CA ALA A 61 28.05 9.43 9.50
C ALA A 61 26.91 10.47 9.60
N LEU A 62 25.98 10.51 8.65
CA LEU A 62 24.85 11.45 8.72
C LEU A 62 23.82 10.96 9.75
N ASP A 63 23.54 11.82 10.72
CA ASP A 63 22.38 11.68 11.60
C ASP A 63 21.10 11.54 10.76
N SER A 64 20.15 10.76 11.28
CA SER A 64 18.86 10.50 10.61
C SER A 64 18.12 11.80 10.24
N ALA A 65 18.26 12.85 11.05
CA ALA A 65 17.66 14.16 10.79
C ALA A 65 18.30 14.87 9.61
N ALA A 66 19.63 14.85 9.52
CA ALA A 66 20.38 15.44 8.40
C ALA A 66 20.09 14.70 7.09
N PHE A 67 20.03 13.37 7.13
CA PHE A 67 19.63 12.57 5.97
C PHE A 67 18.21 12.91 5.52
N ALA A 68 17.25 12.99 6.43
CA ALA A 68 15.86 13.34 6.10
C ALA A 68 15.74 14.76 5.51
N ALA A 69 16.55 15.72 5.98
CA ALA A 69 16.59 17.07 5.41
C ALA A 69 17.15 17.06 3.98
N ARG A 70 18.26 16.36 3.73
CA ARG A 70 18.85 16.20 2.41
C ARG A 70 17.89 15.50 1.44
N ALA A 71 17.24 14.44 1.90
CA ALA A 71 16.26 13.70 1.14
C ALA A 71 15.10 14.60 0.67
N ARG A 72 14.57 15.43 1.57
CA ARG A 72 13.49 16.38 1.24
C ARG A 72 13.91 17.39 0.19
N LEU A 73 15.12 17.94 0.31
CA LEU A 73 15.65 18.89 -0.68
C LEU A 73 15.82 18.23 -2.05
N SER A 74 16.35 17.01 -2.10
CA SER A 74 16.54 16.27 -3.35
C SER A 74 15.21 15.93 -4.01
N ILE A 75 14.21 15.49 -3.25
CA ILE A 75 12.85 15.20 -3.76
C ILE A 75 12.19 16.48 -4.27
N SER A 76 12.29 17.58 -3.54
CA SER A 76 11.72 18.87 -3.96
C SER A 76 12.38 19.40 -5.23
N ALA A 77 13.69 19.28 -5.37
CA ALA A 77 14.40 19.67 -6.58
C ALA A 77 14.00 18.79 -7.78
N LEU A 78 13.82 17.49 -7.56
CA LEU A 78 13.35 16.55 -8.57
C LEU A 78 11.93 16.89 -9.01
N GLU A 79 11.04 17.18 -8.08
CA GLU A 79 9.66 17.59 -8.35
C GLU A 79 9.61 18.84 -9.22
N GLN A 80 10.39 19.87 -8.89
CA GLN A 80 10.46 21.10 -9.67
C GLN A 80 10.98 20.87 -11.10
N ARG A 81 12.00 20.01 -11.26
CA ARG A 81 12.54 19.69 -12.59
C ARG A 81 11.55 18.92 -13.43
N LEU A 82 10.90 17.91 -12.87
CA LEU A 82 9.89 17.13 -13.57
C LEU A 82 8.65 17.97 -13.92
N ALA A 83 8.23 18.89 -13.06
CA ALA A 83 7.12 19.79 -13.31
C ALA A 83 7.38 20.77 -14.46
N ALA A 84 8.66 21.02 -14.79
CA ALA A 84 9.04 21.87 -15.92
C ALA A 84 9.07 21.10 -17.25
N GLU A 85 8.97 19.78 -17.24
CA GLU A 85 9.04 18.98 -18.47
C GLU A 85 7.73 19.04 -19.26
N PRO A 86 7.79 19.27 -20.57
CA PRO A 86 6.60 19.28 -21.42
C PRO A 86 5.88 17.91 -21.41
N GLY A 87 4.57 17.92 -21.18
CA GLY A 87 3.74 16.73 -21.16
C GLY A 87 3.58 16.07 -19.79
N VAL A 88 4.21 16.61 -18.74
CA VAL A 88 3.96 16.20 -17.35
C VAL A 88 2.79 17.00 -16.79
N GLU A 89 1.65 16.36 -16.58
CA GLU A 89 0.43 16.98 -16.03
C GLU A 89 0.40 17.01 -14.51
N GLY A 90 1.10 16.06 -13.86
CA GLY A 90 1.14 15.95 -12.41
C GLY A 90 2.24 15.04 -11.93
N ILE A 91 2.71 15.28 -10.73
CA ILE A 91 3.76 14.51 -10.08
C ILE A 91 3.29 14.08 -8.70
N ALA A 92 3.54 12.83 -8.36
CA ALA A 92 3.27 12.29 -7.05
C ALA A 92 4.43 11.43 -6.57
N PHE A 93 4.77 11.57 -5.32
CA PHE A 93 5.68 10.66 -4.63
C PHE A 93 4.90 9.84 -3.63
N SER A 94 5.22 8.56 -3.55
CA SER A 94 4.71 7.68 -2.51
C SER A 94 5.76 6.64 -2.15
N ASP A 95 5.69 6.13 -0.93
CA ASP A 95 6.58 5.06 -0.48
C ASP A 95 6.24 3.71 -1.14
N ARG A 96 5.01 3.58 -1.66
CA ARG A 96 4.54 2.41 -2.39
C ARG A 96 3.53 2.78 -3.48
N LEU A 97 3.53 2.00 -4.54
CA LEU A 97 2.52 2.12 -5.58
C LEU A 97 1.18 1.56 -5.09
N PRO A 98 0.04 2.12 -5.56
CA PRO A 98 -1.30 1.65 -5.17
C PRO A 98 -1.57 0.17 -5.46
N VAL A 99 -0.80 -0.43 -6.37
CA VAL A 99 -0.94 -1.83 -6.82
C VAL A 99 -0.05 -2.78 -6.01
N GLU A 100 0.95 -2.27 -5.31
CA GLU A 100 1.88 -3.08 -4.51
C GLU A 100 1.27 -3.51 -3.18
N ASP A 101 1.84 -4.57 -2.60
CA ASP A 101 1.53 -4.98 -1.24
C ASP A 101 1.96 -3.89 -0.26
N GLN A 102 0.98 -3.40 0.47
CA GLN A 102 1.15 -2.28 1.38
C GLN A 102 1.41 -2.77 2.81
N PHE A 103 2.22 -2.03 3.56
CA PHE A 103 2.46 -2.33 4.96
C PHE A 103 1.17 -2.22 5.78
N LYS A 104 0.93 -3.21 6.61
CA LYS A 104 -0.21 -3.23 7.50
C LYS A 104 0.20 -2.74 8.89
N TYR A 105 -0.48 -1.73 9.38
CA TYR A 105 -0.23 -1.13 10.69
C TYR A 105 -1.38 -1.40 11.62
N ARG A 106 -1.06 -1.61 12.87
CA ARG A 106 -2.06 -1.66 13.93
C ARG A 106 -2.48 -0.26 14.28
N ILE A 107 -3.77 0.02 14.19
CA ILE A 107 -4.32 1.33 14.49
C ILE A 107 -5.31 1.24 15.64
N SER A 108 -5.35 2.29 16.46
CA SER A 108 -6.37 2.49 17.46
C SER A 108 -6.92 3.91 17.36
N VAL A 109 -8.20 4.07 17.60
CA VAL A 109 -8.87 5.37 17.52
C VAL A 109 -9.21 5.82 18.93
N ASP A 110 -8.68 6.99 19.31
CA ASP A 110 -9.05 7.65 20.56
C ASP A 110 -10.32 8.45 20.30
N THR A 111 -11.45 7.99 20.81
CA THR A 111 -12.70 8.77 20.79
C THR A 111 -12.60 9.85 21.85
N LEU A 112 -12.76 11.12 21.44
CA LEU A 112 -12.72 12.31 22.32
C LEU A 112 -13.76 12.28 23.46
N ALA A 113 -14.68 11.32 23.47
CA ALA A 113 -15.77 11.20 24.44
C ALA A 113 -15.43 10.29 25.63
N GLY A 114 -14.17 10.01 25.95
CA GLY A 114 -13.81 9.19 27.11
C GLY A 114 -14.22 7.71 26.99
N ALA A 115 -14.80 7.30 25.90
CA ALA A 115 -15.12 5.90 25.60
C ALA A 115 -13.84 5.19 25.14
N ARG A 116 -13.56 4.07 25.77
CA ARG A 116 -12.44 3.17 25.51
C ARG A 116 -12.17 3.02 24.02
N THR A 117 -10.88 3.06 23.66
CA THR A 117 -10.31 2.66 22.38
C THR A 117 -11.20 1.65 21.67
N THR A 118 -11.83 2.07 20.58
CA THR A 118 -12.62 1.15 19.77
C THR A 118 -11.63 0.22 19.09
N GLY A 119 -11.48 -0.97 19.59
CA GLY A 119 -10.66 -2.09 19.15
C GLY A 119 -9.45 -1.78 18.27
N VAL A 120 -8.35 -2.46 18.51
CA VAL A 120 -7.18 -2.41 17.65
C VAL A 120 -7.56 -3.01 16.28
N ARG A 121 -7.39 -2.24 15.21
CA ARG A 121 -7.66 -2.67 13.85
C ARG A 121 -6.38 -2.63 13.03
N THR A 122 -6.29 -3.47 12.05
CA THR A 122 -5.19 -3.44 11.08
C THR A 122 -5.62 -2.62 9.87
N SER A 123 -4.80 -1.69 9.45
CA SER A 123 -5.02 -0.89 8.25
C SER A 123 -3.73 -0.70 7.48
N THR A 124 -3.87 -0.40 6.23
CA THR A 124 -2.77 -0.07 5.34
C THR A 124 -2.47 1.42 5.44
N LEU A 125 -1.22 1.78 5.53
CA LEU A 125 -0.74 3.16 5.54
C LEU A 125 0.23 3.36 4.37
N VAL A 126 0.08 4.46 3.66
CA VAL A 126 0.96 4.88 2.57
C VAL A 126 1.35 6.33 2.81
N HIS A 127 2.65 6.62 2.72
CA HIS A 127 3.14 7.99 2.76
C HIS A 127 3.11 8.57 1.35
N VAL A 128 2.50 9.72 1.20
CA VAL A 128 2.27 10.35 -0.10
C VAL A 128 2.63 11.83 -0.07
N SER A 129 3.02 12.40 -1.23
CA SER A 129 3.21 13.84 -1.38
C SER A 129 1.87 14.58 -1.51
N SER A 130 1.90 15.90 -1.41
CA SER A 130 0.72 16.76 -1.58
C SER A 130 0.08 16.65 -2.97
N GLY A 131 0.89 16.36 -4.00
CA GLY A 131 0.44 16.19 -5.39
C GLY A 131 -0.28 14.87 -5.66
N PHE A 132 -0.23 13.90 -4.73
CA PHE A 132 -0.71 12.55 -4.95
C PHE A 132 -2.18 12.49 -5.42
N PHE A 133 -3.09 13.12 -4.69
CA PHE A 133 -4.52 13.08 -5.03
C PHE A 133 -4.83 13.77 -6.36
N GLY A 134 -4.12 14.85 -6.66
CA GLY A 134 -4.24 15.56 -7.95
C GLY A 134 -3.75 14.71 -9.12
N ALA A 135 -2.57 14.09 -8.99
CA ALA A 135 -2.01 13.23 -10.02
C ALA A 135 -2.91 12.05 -10.36
N TYR A 136 -3.55 11.45 -9.34
CA TYR A 136 -4.50 10.35 -9.55
C TYR A 136 -5.94 10.79 -9.85
N GLY A 137 -6.20 12.09 -9.99
CA GLY A 137 -7.54 12.62 -10.23
C GLY A 137 -8.54 12.31 -9.12
N THR A 138 -8.05 12.09 -7.89
CA THR A 138 -8.86 11.74 -6.73
C THR A 138 -9.19 13.00 -5.93
N SER A 139 -10.47 13.20 -5.61
CA SER A 139 -10.92 14.36 -4.83
C SER A 139 -11.04 14.05 -3.34
N ILE A 140 -10.78 15.05 -2.51
CA ILE A 140 -11.07 15.02 -1.08
C ILE A 140 -12.56 15.35 -0.89
N VAL A 141 -13.31 14.41 -0.35
CA VAL A 141 -14.77 14.56 -0.17
C VAL A 141 -15.10 15.46 1.02
N VAL A 142 -14.35 15.31 2.12
CA VAL A 142 -14.53 16.07 3.35
C VAL A 142 -13.17 16.43 3.92
N GLY A 143 -12.99 17.67 4.34
CA GLY A 143 -11.72 18.16 4.87
C GLY A 143 -10.88 18.86 3.80
N ARG A 144 -9.56 18.71 3.85
CA ARG A 144 -8.61 19.36 2.94
C ARG A 144 -7.48 18.43 2.53
N ASN A 145 -6.79 18.76 1.46
CA ASN A 145 -5.55 18.11 1.08
C ASN A 145 -4.40 18.50 2.03
N PHE A 146 -3.28 17.80 1.91
CA PHE A 146 -2.05 18.12 2.61
C PHE A 146 -1.50 19.50 2.20
N VAL A 147 -0.96 20.20 3.19
CA VAL A 147 -0.19 21.43 2.99
C VAL A 147 1.25 21.20 3.47
N PRO A 148 2.23 22.01 3.05
CA PRO A 148 3.64 21.81 3.40
C PRO A 148 3.88 21.65 4.91
N LEU A 149 3.20 22.40 5.76
CA LEU A 149 3.30 22.31 7.23
C LEU A 149 2.92 20.94 7.79
N ASP A 150 2.01 20.22 7.13
CA ASP A 150 1.61 18.89 7.59
C ASP A 150 2.78 17.89 7.52
N PHE A 151 3.69 18.05 6.56
CA PHE A 151 4.88 17.20 6.40
C PHE A 151 5.97 17.50 7.44
N GLU A 152 5.98 18.70 7.99
CA GLU A 152 6.88 19.06 9.10
C GLU A 152 6.40 18.48 10.42
N THR A 153 5.10 18.50 10.66
CA THR A 153 4.51 18.00 11.89
C THR A 153 4.29 16.49 11.90
N GLY A 154 4.09 15.89 10.72
CA GLY A 154 3.83 14.45 10.55
C GLY A 154 2.58 13.95 11.27
N ARG A 155 1.61 14.83 11.57
CA ARG A 155 0.46 14.55 12.44
C ARG A 155 -0.89 14.56 11.74
N VAL A 156 -0.91 14.62 10.42
CA VAL A 156 -2.13 14.68 9.62
C VAL A 156 -2.24 13.42 8.76
N MET A 157 -3.43 12.87 8.68
CA MET A 157 -3.74 11.68 7.90
C MET A 157 -5.02 11.93 7.10
N ILE A 158 -5.05 11.46 5.85
CA ILE A 158 -6.25 11.38 5.03
C ILE A 158 -6.68 9.92 4.97
N VAL A 159 -7.93 9.65 5.23
CA VAL A 159 -8.51 8.31 5.23
C VAL A 159 -9.50 8.16 4.07
N ASN A 160 -9.62 6.97 3.49
CA ASN A 160 -10.63 6.73 2.47
C ASN A 160 -12.02 6.57 3.10
N GLN A 161 -13.07 6.67 2.27
CA GLN A 161 -14.46 6.57 2.72
C GLN A 161 -14.78 5.23 3.39
N PHE A 162 -14.22 4.14 2.89
CA PHE A 162 -14.41 2.81 3.48
C PHE A 162 -13.90 2.77 4.93
N PHE A 163 -12.68 3.26 5.16
CA PHE A 163 -12.10 3.35 6.49
C PHE A 163 -12.93 4.27 7.39
N ALA A 164 -13.29 5.46 6.89
CA ALA A 164 -14.08 6.42 7.64
C ALA A 164 -15.40 5.80 8.12
N HIS A 165 -16.16 5.19 7.21
CA HIS A 165 -17.43 4.55 7.54
C HIS A 165 -17.26 3.36 8.50
N HIS A 166 -16.23 2.52 8.26
CA HIS A 166 -16.01 1.31 9.06
C HIS A 166 -15.52 1.60 10.48
N VAL A 167 -14.76 2.69 10.67
CA VAL A 167 -14.15 3.05 11.96
C VAL A 167 -15.01 4.04 12.74
N PHE A 168 -15.57 5.02 12.06
CA PHE A 168 -16.31 6.11 12.68
C PHE A 168 -17.83 5.99 12.52
N GLY A 169 -18.31 5.10 11.62
CA GLY A 169 -19.73 5.00 11.26
C GLY A 169 -20.21 6.28 10.58
N ASP A 170 -21.31 6.83 11.04
CA ASP A 170 -21.89 8.08 10.52
C ASP A 170 -21.27 9.35 11.13
N ARG A 171 -20.29 9.21 12.02
CA ARG A 171 -19.61 10.35 12.63
C ARG A 171 -18.61 10.97 11.67
N ASN A 172 -18.48 12.29 11.72
CA ASN A 172 -17.46 13.00 10.95
C ASN A 172 -16.04 12.59 11.41
N PRO A 173 -15.20 12.04 10.51
CA PRO A 173 -13.84 11.63 10.83
C PRO A 173 -12.87 12.81 10.99
N VAL A 174 -13.22 13.98 10.48
CA VAL A 174 -12.33 15.17 10.50
C VAL A 174 -12.10 15.63 11.94
N GLY A 175 -10.84 15.83 12.31
CA GLY A 175 -10.44 16.24 13.66
C GLY A 175 -10.35 15.09 14.67
N GLN A 176 -10.68 13.85 14.27
CA GLN A 176 -10.51 12.68 15.13
C GLN A 176 -9.04 12.28 15.22
N ARG A 177 -8.65 11.69 16.35
CA ARG A 177 -7.28 11.22 16.58
C ARG A 177 -7.17 9.73 16.34
N ILE A 178 -6.19 9.36 15.51
CA ILE A 178 -5.82 7.98 15.23
C ILE A 178 -4.42 7.75 15.79
N ARG A 179 -4.26 6.70 16.58
CA ARG A 179 -2.94 6.26 17.06
C ARG A 179 -2.48 5.09 16.21
N ILE A 180 -1.29 5.21 15.65
CA ILE A 180 -0.61 4.15 14.92
C ILE A 180 0.29 3.44 15.92
N GLY A 181 0.13 2.12 16.05
CA GLY A 181 1.01 1.30 16.88
C GLY A 181 2.39 1.19 16.23
N GLU A 182 3.44 1.15 17.05
CA GLU A 182 4.79 0.91 16.58
C GLU A 182 4.91 -0.53 16.07
N GLY A 183 5.43 -0.67 14.87
CA GLY A 183 5.78 -1.96 14.24
C GLY A 183 4.86 -2.34 13.07
N GLU A 184 5.52 -2.87 12.05
CA GLU A 184 4.88 -3.59 10.95
C GLU A 184 4.19 -4.83 11.51
N VAL A 185 2.88 -4.92 11.36
CA VAL A 185 2.18 -6.17 11.66
C VAL A 185 2.38 -7.07 10.45
N ASN A 186 3.39 -7.92 10.52
CA ASN A 186 3.52 -9.03 9.60
C ASN A 186 2.37 -10.01 9.92
N LEU A 187 1.24 -9.82 9.26
CA LEU A 187 0.19 -10.83 9.25
C LEU A 187 0.71 -11.94 8.36
N GLY A 188 1.47 -12.85 8.96
CA GLY A 188 1.76 -14.13 8.34
C GLY A 188 0.47 -14.66 7.74
N THR A 189 0.57 -15.12 6.52
CA THR A 189 -0.49 -15.82 5.78
C THR A 189 -1.26 -16.68 6.77
N GLY A 190 -2.55 -16.34 6.91
CA GLY A 190 -3.46 -16.81 7.92
C GLY A 190 -3.32 -18.28 8.28
N ASP A 191 -3.45 -18.48 9.54
CA ASP A 191 -4.08 -19.68 10.07
C ASP A 191 -4.89 -19.22 11.29
N GLU A 192 -6.16 -19.13 11.10
CA GLU A 192 -7.31 -19.65 11.86
C GLU A 192 -8.59 -19.00 11.38
#